data_c28ca06481b69b9c5e38d176bf99233d
#
_entry.id   c28ca06481b69b9c5e38d176bf99233d
#
_cell.length_a   1.000
_cell.length_b   1.000
_cell.length_c   1.000
_cell.angle_alpha   90.00
_cell.angle_beta   90.00
_cell.angle_gamma   90.00
#
_symmetry.space_group_name_H-M   'P 1'
#
loop_
_entity.id
_entity.type
_entity.pdbx_description
1 polymer ?
#
loop_
_entity_poly.entity_id
_entity_poly.type
_entity_poly.pdbx_seq_one_letter_code
_entity_poly.pdbx_strand_id
1 'polypeptide(L)'
;CLISAVMTMGANIQWGYAGLINFGIMGYTALGGLAVVLVSVAPVGEAWKLGGLNMLACLGIIVGMVLSIRQVLKKIEKSRKRNYLVAAIIVIGVLLLRFISAPAIESIESVEPAKTGFLGGLGMPVLFSWIVGGIFAGGLAYIVGKIALGLRADYLAIATLLIAEIVVSIIKHEEWLARGVKNVIGLKRPAPYEIDLQTSPWFINLVEKFNSGKL
;
A
#
# COMPACT_ATOMS: atom_id res chain seq x y z
N CYS A 1 -15.91 6.24 13.96
CA CYS A 1 -16.62 5.10 14.56
C CYS A 1 -16.56 3.83 13.70
N LEU A 2 -17.00 3.83 12.42
CA LEU A 2 -17.02 2.61 11.57
C LEU A 2 -15.64 2.00 11.36
N ILE A 3 -14.63 2.81 11.06
CA ILE A 3 -13.24 2.34 10.85
C ILE A 3 -12.72 1.64 12.12
N SER A 4 -12.91 2.28 13.28
CA SER A 4 -12.50 1.70 14.55
C SER A 4 -13.24 0.39 14.86
N ALA A 5 -14.53 0.30 14.53
CA ALA A 5 -15.31 -0.93 14.70
C ALA A 5 -14.76 -2.08 13.84
N VAL A 6 -14.45 -1.83 12.57
CA VAL A 6 -13.85 -2.85 11.68
C VAL A 6 -12.48 -3.30 12.19
N MET A 7 -11.63 -2.34 12.64
CA MET A 7 -10.33 -2.68 13.22
C MET A 7 -10.47 -3.52 14.50
N THR A 8 -11.40 -3.16 15.37
CA THR A 8 -11.66 -3.90 16.62
C THR A 8 -12.19 -5.31 16.33
N MET A 9 -13.07 -5.47 15.34
CA MET A 9 -13.53 -6.80 14.92
C MET A 9 -12.38 -7.66 14.41
N GLY A 10 -11.50 -7.09 13.56
CA GLY A 10 -10.31 -7.80 13.09
C GLY A 10 -9.36 -8.20 14.22
N ALA A 11 -9.13 -7.32 15.19
CA ALA A 11 -8.33 -7.61 16.36
C ALA A 11 -8.97 -8.70 17.23
N ASN A 12 -10.30 -8.66 17.43
CA ASN A 12 -11.02 -9.64 18.22
C ASN A 12 -10.98 -11.05 17.60
N ILE A 13 -11.02 -11.16 16.28
CA ILE A 13 -10.85 -12.45 15.60
C ILE A 13 -9.48 -13.06 15.92
N GLN A 14 -8.42 -12.24 15.92
CA GLN A 14 -7.07 -12.70 16.18
C GLN A 14 -6.83 -12.99 17.66
N TRP A 15 -7.21 -12.09 18.55
CA TRP A 15 -6.95 -12.22 19.99
C TRP A 15 -8.00 -13.06 20.70
N GLY A 16 -9.28 -12.82 20.39
CA GLY A 16 -10.39 -13.51 21.06
C GLY A 16 -10.58 -14.94 20.60
N TYR A 17 -10.63 -15.16 19.29
CA TYR A 17 -10.91 -16.51 18.74
C TYR A 17 -9.65 -17.33 18.48
N ALA A 18 -8.61 -16.74 17.89
CA ALA A 18 -7.40 -17.49 17.58
C ALA A 18 -6.37 -17.52 18.72
N GLY A 19 -6.53 -16.68 19.74
CA GLY A 19 -5.58 -16.57 20.87
C GLY A 19 -4.18 -16.07 20.45
N LEU A 20 -4.08 -15.42 19.28
CA LEU A 20 -2.83 -14.95 18.73
C LEU A 20 -2.68 -13.44 18.95
N ILE A 21 -1.67 -13.05 19.71
CA ILE A 21 -1.34 -11.64 19.94
C ILE A 21 -0.59 -11.10 18.72
N ASN A 22 -1.27 -10.28 17.90
CA ASN A 22 -0.72 -9.66 16.71
C ASN A 22 -0.81 -8.14 16.82
N PHE A 23 0.33 -7.47 16.90
CA PHE A 23 0.43 -6.02 16.89
C PHE A 23 0.67 -5.45 15.48
N GLY A 24 0.59 -6.28 14.45
CA GLY A 24 0.79 -5.90 13.05
C GLY A 24 -0.32 -5.04 12.43
N ILE A 25 -1.38 -4.71 13.17
CA ILE A 25 -2.57 -4.00 12.68
C ILE A 25 -2.19 -2.66 12.02
N MET A 26 -1.23 -1.93 12.58
CA MET A 26 -0.77 -0.66 12.02
C MET A 26 -0.17 -0.83 10.62
N GLY A 27 0.60 -1.86 10.37
CA GLY A 27 1.18 -2.17 9.05
C GLY A 27 0.11 -2.48 8.01
N TYR A 28 -0.91 -3.25 8.37
CA TYR A 28 -2.03 -3.58 7.48
C TYR A 28 -2.87 -2.34 7.16
N THR A 29 -3.11 -1.49 8.16
CA THR A 29 -3.85 -0.22 7.98
C THR A 29 -3.06 0.75 7.07
N ALA A 30 -1.75 0.84 7.26
CA ALA A 30 -0.88 1.66 6.42
C ALA A 30 -0.90 1.21 4.94
N LEU A 31 -0.88 -0.11 4.68
CA LEU A 31 -1.03 -0.65 3.32
C LEU A 31 -2.40 -0.37 2.73
N GLY A 32 -3.46 -0.42 3.53
CA GLY A 32 -4.80 -0.01 3.11
C GLY A 32 -4.83 1.46 2.68
N GLY A 33 -4.21 2.34 3.45
CA GLY A 33 -4.05 3.76 3.12
C GLY A 33 -3.23 3.98 1.85
N LEU A 34 -2.12 3.26 1.70
CA LEU A 34 -1.30 3.29 0.48
C LEU A 34 -2.12 2.89 -0.75
N ALA A 35 -2.92 1.84 -0.66
CA ALA A 35 -3.77 1.40 -1.76
C ALA A 35 -4.77 2.47 -2.20
N VAL A 36 -5.32 3.26 -1.27
CA VAL A 36 -6.19 4.40 -1.61
C VAL A 36 -5.42 5.43 -2.43
N VAL A 37 -4.19 5.75 -2.05
CA VAL A 37 -3.35 6.69 -2.80
C VAL A 37 -3.05 6.16 -4.21
N LEU A 38 -2.61 4.91 -4.32
CA LEU A 38 -2.22 4.30 -5.60
C LEU A 38 -3.39 4.09 -6.57
N VAL A 39 -4.61 3.91 -6.08
CA VAL A 39 -5.78 3.61 -6.91
C VAL A 39 -6.65 4.84 -7.16
N SER A 40 -6.90 5.63 -6.13
CA SER A 40 -7.95 6.67 -6.17
C SER A 40 -7.43 8.07 -6.49
N VAL A 41 -6.18 8.39 -6.17
CA VAL A 41 -5.63 9.70 -6.52
C VAL A 41 -5.42 9.81 -8.02
N ALA A 42 -5.65 10.98 -8.60
CA ALA A 42 -5.39 11.22 -10.00
C ALA A 42 -3.88 11.14 -10.31
N PRO A 43 -3.49 10.57 -11.46
CA PRO A 43 -2.09 10.51 -11.83
C PRO A 43 -1.51 11.92 -12.06
N VAL A 44 -0.30 12.16 -11.56
CA VAL A 44 0.41 13.43 -11.75
C VAL A 44 1.19 13.36 -13.07
N GLY A 45 0.61 13.92 -14.15
CA GLY A 45 1.14 13.79 -15.50
C GLY A 45 2.59 14.29 -15.66
N GLU A 46 2.99 15.33 -14.93
CA GLU A 46 4.37 15.85 -14.97
C GLU A 46 5.36 14.88 -14.32
N ALA A 47 5.03 14.32 -13.17
CA ALA A 47 5.86 13.33 -12.50
C ALA A 47 6.02 12.06 -13.35
N TRP A 48 4.96 11.65 -14.06
CA TRP A 48 5.01 10.51 -14.98
C TRP A 48 5.90 10.77 -16.19
N LYS A 49 5.91 11.98 -16.75
CA LYS A 49 6.78 12.34 -17.87
C LYS A 49 8.25 12.35 -17.47
N LEU A 50 8.59 12.81 -16.27
CA LEU A 50 9.97 12.95 -15.82
C LEU A 50 10.57 11.63 -15.29
N GLY A 51 9.82 10.86 -14.49
CA GLY A 51 10.36 9.68 -13.82
C GLY A 51 9.56 8.39 -14.01
N GLY A 52 8.34 8.46 -14.55
CA GLY A 52 7.43 7.30 -14.60
C GLY A 52 7.97 6.14 -15.43
N LEU A 53 8.62 6.41 -16.56
CA LEU A 53 9.21 5.35 -17.40
C LEU A 53 10.34 4.61 -16.67
N ASN A 54 11.18 5.33 -15.93
CA ASN A 54 12.25 4.73 -15.15
C ASN A 54 11.70 3.91 -13.98
N MET A 55 10.57 4.33 -13.38
CA MET A 55 9.89 3.55 -12.34
C MET A 55 9.27 2.27 -12.89
N LEU A 56 8.71 2.30 -14.09
CA LEU A 56 8.26 1.07 -14.77
C LEU A 56 9.44 0.14 -15.10
N ALA A 57 10.59 0.69 -15.50
CA ALA A 57 11.81 -0.10 -15.69
C ALA A 57 12.27 -0.76 -14.38
N CYS A 58 12.22 -0.04 -13.25
CA CYS A 58 12.51 -0.62 -11.93
C CYS A 58 11.58 -1.79 -11.59
N LEU A 59 10.29 -1.65 -11.86
CA LEU A 59 9.32 -2.73 -11.68
C LEU A 59 9.65 -3.93 -12.57
N GLY A 60 10.03 -3.69 -13.82
CA GLY A 60 10.51 -4.73 -14.75
C GLY A 60 11.75 -5.45 -14.23
N ILE A 61 12.71 -4.74 -13.64
CA ILE A 61 13.91 -5.33 -13.01
C ILE A 61 13.53 -6.20 -11.82
N ILE A 62 12.62 -5.76 -10.96
CA ILE A 62 12.16 -6.56 -9.81
C ILE A 62 11.52 -7.87 -10.30
N VAL A 63 10.62 -7.79 -11.29
CA VAL A 63 9.97 -8.98 -11.86
C VAL A 63 11.01 -9.89 -12.51
N GLY A 64 11.94 -9.34 -13.30
CA GLY A 64 13.02 -10.09 -13.93
C GLY A 64 13.93 -10.78 -12.90
N MET A 65 14.27 -10.11 -11.81
CA MET A 65 15.05 -10.67 -10.72
C MET A 65 14.33 -11.84 -10.05
N VAL A 66 13.03 -11.70 -9.75
CA VAL A 66 12.22 -12.76 -9.15
C VAL A 66 12.11 -13.97 -10.09
N LEU A 67 11.88 -13.75 -11.38
CA LEU A 67 11.82 -14.81 -12.37
C LEU A 67 13.16 -15.54 -12.54
N SER A 68 14.27 -14.78 -12.57
CA SER A 68 15.62 -15.34 -12.65
C SER A 68 15.96 -16.19 -11.43
N ILE A 69 15.63 -15.71 -10.24
CA ILE A 69 15.81 -16.49 -9.00
C ILE A 69 14.98 -17.78 -9.05
N ARG A 70 13.70 -17.69 -9.46
CA ARG A 70 12.84 -18.87 -9.60
C ARG A 70 13.41 -19.89 -10.58
N GLN A 71 13.93 -19.44 -11.72
CA GLN A 71 14.55 -20.33 -12.71
C GLN A 71 15.81 -21.00 -12.16
N VAL A 72 16.68 -20.25 -11.46
CA VAL A 72 17.89 -20.80 -10.85
C VAL A 72 17.54 -21.84 -9.77
N LEU A 73 16.54 -21.53 -8.92
CA LEU A 73 16.08 -22.46 -7.89
C LEU A 73 15.45 -23.76 -8.48
N LYS A 74 14.84 -23.67 -9.67
CA LYS A 74 14.17 -24.79 -10.33
C LYS A 74 15.14 -25.66 -11.14
N LYS A 75 16.19 -25.05 -11.75
CA LYS A 75 17.12 -25.75 -12.65
C LYS A 75 18.35 -26.33 -11.95
N ILE A 76 18.78 -25.71 -10.83
CA ILE A 76 20.04 -26.07 -10.17
C ILE A 76 19.73 -26.72 -8.82
N GLU A 77 20.27 -27.93 -8.61
CA GLU A 77 20.18 -28.65 -7.34
C GLU A 77 20.79 -27.85 -6.18
N LYS A 78 20.39 -28.14 -4.93
CA LYS A 78 20.81 -27.46 -3.72
C LYS A 78 22.32 -27.57 -3.53
N SER A 79 23.09 -26.61 -4.04
CA SER A 79 24.56 -26.55 -3.98
C SER A 79 25.04 -25.17 -3.52
N ARG A 80 26.26 -25.08 -2.99
CA ARG A 80 26.90 -23.79 -2.66
C ARG A 80 26.93 -22.85 -3.89
N LYS A 81 27.19 -23.39 -5.09
CA LYS A 81 27.17 -22.62 -6.36
C LYS A 81 25.82 -21.95 -6.62
N ARG A 82 24.70 -22.63 -6.34
CA ARG A 82 23.37 -22.06 -6.47
C ARG A 82 23.16 -20.86 -5.54
N ASN A 83 23.60 -20.98 -4.30
CA ASN A 83 23.47 -19.88 -3.33
C ASN A 83 24.30 -18.66 -3.73
N TYR A 84 25.52 -18.87 -4.27
CA TYR A 84 26.33 -17.77 -4.80
C TYR A 84 25.68 -17.12 -6.05
N LEU A 85 25.08 -17.90 -6.95
CA LEU A 85 24.38 -17.36 -8.11
C LEU A 85 23.15 -16.54 -7.69
N VAL A 86 22.36 -17.03 -6.74
CA VAL A 86 21.20 -16.28 -6.21
C VAL A 86 21.68 -14.99 -5.51
N ALA A 87 22.73 -15.06 -4.71
CA ALA A 87 23.31 -13.87 -4.07
C ALA A 87 23.80 -12.86 -5.12
N ALA A 88 24.47 -13.31 -6.16
CA ALA A 88 24.95 -12.44 -7.24
C ALA A 88 23.77 -11.77 -7.98
N ILE A 89 22.70 -12.49 -8.29
CA ILE A 89 21.49 -11.95 -8.93
C ILE A 89 20.87 -10.87 -8.03
N ILE A 90 20.78 -11.11 -6.73
CA ILE A 90 20.25 -10.14 -5.78
C ILE A 90 21.11 -8.89 -5.73
N VAL A 91 22.42 -9.04 -5.58
CA VAL A 91 23.36 -7.90 -5.50
C VAL A 91 23.31 -7.07 -6.78
N ILE A 92 23.44 -7.72 -7.95
CA ILE A 92 23.36 -7.02 -9.24
C ILE A 92 22.00 -6.35 -9.42
N GLY A 93 20.90 -7.05 -9.09
CA GLY A 93 19.55 -6.51 -9.17
C GLY A 93 19.36 -5.26 -8.29
N VAL A 94 19.84 -5.30 -7.05
CA VAL A 94 19.76 -4.15 -6.13
C VAL A 94 20.61 -2.98 -6.62
N LEU A 95 21.82 -3.22 -7.14
CA LEU A 95 22.66 -2.16 -7.69
C LEU A 95 22.01 -1.50 -8.92
N LEU A 96 21.43 -2.29 -9.83
CA LEU A 96 20.71 -1.77 -11.00
C LEU A 96 19.47 -0.99 -10.59
N LEU A 97 18.71 -1.50 -9.63
CA LEU A 97 17.55 -0.77 -9.08
C LEU A 97 17.99 0.58 -8.52
N ARG A 98 19.02 0.61 -7.69
CA ARG A 98 19.50 1.86 -7.09
C ARG A 98 19.97 2.86 -8.15
N PHE A 99 20.68 2.37 -9.17
CA PHE A 99 21.21 3.23 -10.25
C PHE A 99 20.08 3.88 -11.07
N ILE A 100 18.99 3.17 -11.33
CA ILE A 100 17.86 3.67 -12.13
C ILE A 100 16.85 4.44 -11.26
N SER A 101 16.59 3.96 -10.02
CA SER A 101 15.58 4.59 -9.16
C SER A 101 16.03 5.93 -8.59
N ALA A 102 17.30 6.09 -8.21
CA ALA A 102 17.77 7.31 -7.54
C ALA A 102 17.50 8.58 -8.35
N PRO A 103 17.93 8.71 -9.65
CA PRO A 103 17.64 9.89 -10.44
C PRO A 103 16.14 10.04 -10.79
N ALA A 104 15.41 8.92 -10.87
CA ALA A 104 13.98 8.94 -11.12
C ALA A 104 13.20 9.48 -9.91
N ILE A 105 13.55 9.06 -8.71
CA ILE A 105 12.95 9.55 -7.46
C ILE A 105 13.18 11.05 -7.32
N GLU A 106 14.43 11.50 -7.48
CA GLU A 106 14.77 12.91 -7.38
C GLU A 106 14.00 13.77 -8.40
N SER A 107 13.86 13.30 -9.65
CA SER A 107 13.08 13.99 -10.66
C SER A 107 11.59 14.05 -10.37
N ILE A 108 11.00 13.01 -9.75
CA ILE A 108 9.59 12.96 -9.35
C ILE A 108 9.35 13.88 -8.15
N GLU A 109 10.20 13.84 -7.15
CA GLU A 109 10.08 14.63 -5.93
C GLU A 109 10.32 16.12 -6.16
N SER A 110 11.07 16.49 -7.22
CA SER A 110 11.27 17.88 -7.64
C SER A 110 10.04 18.54 -8.26
N VAL A 111 9.03 17.76 -8.69
CA VAL A 111 7.77 18.27 -9.26
C VAL A 111 6.88 18.81 -8.16
N GLU A 112 6.83 20.13 -7.99
CA GLU A 112 6.04 20.82 -6.97
C GLU A 112 6.07 20.11 -5.59
N PRO A 113 7.20 20.10 -4.87
CA PRO A 113 7.36 19.32 -3.62
C PRO A 113 6.29 19.59 -2.57
N ALA A 114 5.66 20.77 -2.63
CA ALA A 114 4.59 21.16 -1.72
C ALA A 114 3.25 20.48 -2.01
N LYS A 115 2.96 20.12 -3.28
CA LYS A 115 1.64 19.63 -3.70
C LYS A 115 1.67 18.25 -4.36
N THR A 116 2.62 17.99 -5.28
CA THR A 116 2.56 16.88 -6.22
C THR A 116 3.85 16.07 -6.35
N GLY A 117 4.77 16.14 -5.40
CA GLY A 117 6.05 15.41 -5.42
C GLY A 117 5.91 13.88 -5.32
N PHE A 118 4.95 13.26 -6.05
CA PHE A 118 4.72 11.83 -6.12
C PHE A 118 4.04 11.45 -7.45
N LEU A 119 4.05 10.16 -7.80
CA LEU A 119 3.50 9.68 -9.08
C LEU A 119 1.97 9.82 -9.19
N GLY A 120 1.26 9.88 -8.06
CA GLY A 120 -0.20 9.77 -8.04
C GLY A 120 -0.67 8.33 -8.23
N GLY A 121 -1.96 8.17 -8.42
CA GLY A 121 -2.62 6.88 -8.58
C GLY A 121 -3.25 6.71 -9.96
N LEU A 122 -4.19 5.76 -10.05
CA LEU A 122 -4.91 5.43 -11.28
C LEU A 122 -6.15 6.31 -11.52
N GLY A 123 -6.55 7.16 -10.56
CA GLY A 123 -7.74 8.00 -10.65
C GLY A 123 -9.07 7.24 -10.60
N MET A 124 -9.06 5.99 -10.15
CA MET A 124 -10.25 5.14 -10.06
C MET A 124 -11.15 5.52 -8.86
N PRO A 125 -12.43 5.11 -8.87
CA PRO A 125 -13.31 5.28 -7.71
C PRO A 125 -12.71 4.65 -6.44
N VAL A 126 -12.91 5.31 -5.30
CA VAL A 126 -12.37 4.87 -3.99
C VAL A 126 -12.79 3.45 -3.60
N LEU A 127 -13.95 3.00 -4.05
CA LEU A 127 -14.44 1.63 -3.79
C LEU A 127 -13.49 0.55 -4.31
N PHE A 128 -12.84 0.77 -5.45
CA PHE A 128 -11.82 -0.15 -5.96
C PHE A 128 -10.57 -0.20 -5.09
N SER A 129 -10.21 0.93 -4.45
CA SER A 129 -9.07 0.95 -3.54
C SER A 129 -9.28 0.08 -2.30
N TRP A 130 -10.52 -0.13 -1.87
CA TRP A 130 -10.81 -1.03 -0.74
C TRP A 130 -10.48 -2.48 -1.07
N ILE A 131 -10.81 -2.91 -2.30
CA ILE A 131 -10.49 -4.27 -2.77
C ILE A 131 -8.97 -4.45 -2.88
N VAL A 132 -8.28 -3.48 -3.50
CA VAL A 132 -6.82 -3.51 -3.65
C VAL A 132 -6.12 -3.43 -2.29
N GLY A 133 -6.62 -2.58 -1.37
CA GLY A 133 -6.12 -2.49 -0.01
C GLY A 133 -6.30 -3.80 0.77
N GLY A 134 -7.44 -4.46 0.60
CA GLY A 134 -7.70 -5.78 1.17
C GLY A 134 -6.72 -6.85 0.64
N ILE A 135 -6.41 -6.83 -0.66
CA ILE A 135 -5.42 -7.74 -1.28
C ILE A 135 -4.01 -7.46 -0.74
N PHE A 136 -3.60 -6.20 -0.63
CA PHE A 136 -2.28 -5.83 -0.11
C PHE A 136 -2.13 -6.21 1.37
N ALA A 137 -3.12 -5.86 2.19
CA ALA A 137 -3.14 -6.22 3.61
C ALA A 137 -3.19 -7.75 3.80
N GLY A 138 -4.02 -8.45 3.03
CA GLY A 138 -4.11 -9.91 3.05
C GLY A 138 -2.83 -10.61 2.57
N GLY A 139 -2.17 -10.06 1.54
CA GLY A 139 -0.88 -10.55 1.07
C GLY A 139 0.22 -10.42 2.12
N LEU A 140 0.30 -9.24 2.77
CA LEU A 140 1.22 -9.04 3.89
C LEU A 140 0.89 -9.97 5.05
N ALA A 141 -0.39 -10.07 5.43
CA ALA A 141 -0.84 -10.95 6.50
C ALA A 141 -0.49 -12.42 6.22
N TYR A 142 -0.61 -12.88 4.98
CA TYR A 142 -0.20 -14.23 4.58
C TYR A 142 1.31 -14.44 4.74
N ILE A 143 2.14 -13.48 4.31
CA ILE A 143 3.60 -13.56 4.45
C ILE A 143 4.00 -13.58 5.93
N VAL A 144 3.46 -12.64 6.70
CA VAL A 144 3.72 -12.53 8.15
C VAL A 144 3.26 -13.80 8.87
N GLY A 145 2.06 -14.29 8.55
CA GLY A 145 1.54 -15.52 9.12
C GLY A 145 2.44 -16.72 8.84
N LYS A 146 2.89 -16.87 7.60
CA LYS A 146 3.78 -17.99 7.22
C LYS A 146 5.13 -17.98 7.95
N ILE A 147 5.64 -16.78 8.27
CA ILE A 147 6.93 -16.63 8.97
C ILE A 147 6.72 -16.72 10.49
N ALA A 148 5.69 -16.07 11.01
CA ALA A 148 5.53 -15.79 12.42
C ALA A 148 4.68 -16.84 13.19
N LEU A 149 3.77 -17.59 12.52
CA LEU A 149 2.91 -18.58 13.19
C LEU A 149 3.65 -19.76 13.83
N GLY A 150 4.91 -19.98 13.45
CA GLY A 150 5.77 -20.98 14.13
C GLY A 150 6.41 -20.49 15.43
N LEU A 151 6.25 -19.22 15.78
CA LEU A 151 6.85 -18.62 16.97
C LEU A 151 5.93 -18.80 18.21
N ARG A 152 6.53 -18.79 19.40
CA ARG A 152 5.76 -18.71 20.65
C ARG A 152 5.03 -17.35 20.72
N ALA A 153 3.91 -17.28 21.44
CA ALA A 153 3.03 -16.12 21.49
C ALA A 153 3.76 -14.78 21.75
N ASP A 154 4.70 -14.78 22.70
CA ASP A 154 5.47 -13.57 23.05
C ASP A 154 6.34 -13.10 21.89
N TYR A 155 7.03 -14.03 21.22
CA TYR A 155 7.86 -13.71 20.04
C TYR A 155 7.02 -13.34 18.83
N LEU A 156 5.83 -13.92 18.69
CA LEU A 156 4.87 -13.58 17.65
C LEU A 156 4.45 -12.10 17.77
N ALA A 157 4.12 -11.67 18.99
CA ALA A 157 3.73 -10.30 19.27
C ALA A 157 4.82 -9.29 18.88
N ILE A 158 6.07 -9.56 19.30
CA ILE A 158 7.22 -8.69 18.97
C ILE A 158 7.53 -8.72 17.48
N ALA A 159 7.53 -9.89 16.85
CA ALA A 159 7.82 -10.02 15.42
C ALA A 159 6.79 -9.27 14.57
N THR A 160 5.49 -9.38 14.89
CA THR A 160 4.43 -8.68 14.15
C THR A 160 4.51 -7.17 14.33
N LEU A 161 4.88 -6.69 15.52
CA LEU A 161 5.12 -5.27 15.78
C LEU A 161 6.29 -4.74 14.92
N LEU A 162 7.43 -5.45 14.93
CA LEU A 162 8.60 -5.03 14.15
C LEU A 162 8.33 -5.02 12.65
N ILE A 163 7.63 -6.04 12.13
CA ILE A 163 7.28 -6.09 10.71
C ILE A 163 6.34 -4.93 10.36
N ALA A 164 5.37 -4.62 11.20
CA ALA A 164 4.47 -3.48 10.99
C ALA A 164 5.23 -2.15 10.98
N GLU A 165 6.17 -1.96 11.91
CA GLU A 165 7.00 -0.76 11.96
C GLU A 165 7.90 -0.61 10.71
N ILE A 166 8.47 -1.71 10.22
CA ILE A 166 9.23 -1.72 8.97
C ILE A 166 8.34 -1.27 7.81
N VAL A 167 7.12 -1.81 7.68
CA VAL A 167 6.19 -1.43 6.60
C VAL A 167 5.82 0.03 6.69
N VAL A 168 5.47 0.52 7.88
CA VAL A 168 5.14 1.94 8.10
C VAL A 168 6.34 2.83 7.80
N SER A 169 7.55 2.43 8.23
CA SER A 169 8.79 3.15 7.97
C SER A 169 9.09 3.27 6.48
N ILE A 170 8.93 2.18 5.72
CA ILE A 170 9.10 2.21 4.26
C ILE A 170 8.12 3.22 3.64
N ILE A 171 6.83 3.15 3.97
CA ILE A 171 5.82 4.06 3.41
C ILE A 171 6.11 5.52 3.76
N LYS A 172 6.63 5.78 4.97
CA LYS A 172 7.00 7.14 5.41
C LYS A 172 8.22 7.71 4.69
N HIS A 173 9.17 6.88 4.30
CA HIS A 173 10.42 7.34 3.68
C HIS A 173 10.31 7.41 2.14
N GLU A 174 9.37 6.71 1.52
CA GLU A 174 9.20 6.70 0.06
C GLU A 174 8.22 7.81 -0.38
N GLU A 175 8.71 9.05 -0.46
CA GLU A 175 7.88 10.23 -0.81
C GLU A 175 7.31 10.13 -2.22
N TRP A 176 8.05 9.60 -3.18
CA TRP A 176 7.63 9.42 -4.57
C TRP A 176 6.40 8.51 -4.73
N LEU A 177 6.16 7.62 -3.76
CA LEU A 177 5.06 6.64 -3.80
C LEU A 177 3.75 7.23 -3.25
N ALA A 178 3.80 7.82 -2.07
CA ALA A 178 2.60 8.29 -1.35
C ALA A 178 2.86 9.57 -0.53
N ARG A 179 3.81 10.41 -0.93
CA ARG A 179 4.25 11.61 -0.22
C ARG A 179 4.83 11.37 1.19
N GLY A 180 5.13 10.14 1.55
CA GLY A 180 5.76 9.80 2.83
C GLY A 180 4.96 10.28 4.03
N VAL A 181 5.55 11.17 4.84
CA VAL A 181 4.91 11.79 6.02
C VAL A 181 4.03 12.99 5.68
N LYS A 182 4.06 13.49 4.44
CA LYS A 182 3.26 14.62 4.00
C LYS A 182 1.82 14.18 3.70
N ASN A 183 0.84 15.06 3.94
CA ASN A 183 -0.55 14.74 3.65
C ASN A 183 -0.81 14.65 2.14
N VAL A 184 -1.54 13.63 1.73
CA VAL A 184 -2.04 13.50 0.36
C VAL A 184 -3.31 14.35 0.22
N ILE A 185 -3.29 15.28 -0.73
CA ILE A 185 -4.40 16.20 -1.02
C ILE A 185 -5.17 15.67 -2.23
N GLY A 186 -6.50 15.92 -2.27
CA GLY A 186 -7.33 15.58 -3.44
C GLY A 186 -7.93 14.17 -3.42
N LEU A 187 -7.95 13.51 -2.27
CA LEU A 187 -8.68 12.25 -2.12
C LEU A 187 -10.18 12.50 -2.26
N LYS A 188 -10.80 11.86 -3.24
CA LYS A 188 -12.25 11.89 -3.44
C LYS A 188 -12.94 11.07 -2.36
N ARG A 189 -14.01 11.62 -1.77
CA ARG A 189 -14.83 10.86 -0.82
C ARG A 189 -15.73 9.87 -1.56
N PRO A 190 -16.02 8.69 -1.01
CA PRO A 190 -16.98 7.76 -1.59
C PRO A 190 -18.44 8.28 -1.52
N ALA A 191 -18.71 9.20 -0.60
CA ALA A 191 -19.98 9.86 -0.42
C ALA A 191 -19.91 11.31 -0.91
N PRO A 192 -20.98 11.86 -1.52
CA PRO A 192 -21.05 13.25 -1.94
C PRO A 192 -20.89 14.19 -0.72
N TYR A 193 -20.37 15.38 -0.96
CA TYR A 193 -20.29 16.40 0.09
C TYR A 193 -21.68 16.86 0.49
N GLU A 194 -21.81 17.36 1.70
CA GLU A 194 -23.07 17.88 2.24
C GLU A 194 -23.63 19.00 1.36
N ILE A 195 -22.77 19.86 0.83
CA ILE A 195 -23.13 20.92 -0.12
C ILE A 195 -23.71 20.35 -1.41
N ASP A 196 -23.11 19.27 -1.94
CA ASP A 196 -23.58 18.63 -3.18
C ASP A 196 -24.93 17.94 -2.95
N LEU A 197 -25.17 17.40 -1.76
CA LEU A 197 -26.46 16.82 -1.37
C LEU A 197 -27.54 17.91 -1.25
N GLN A 198 -27.23 19.05 -0.62
CA GLN A 198 -28.17 20.15 -0.46
C GLN A 198 -28.58 20.79 -1.78
N THR A 199 -27.76 20.68 -2.82
CA THR A 199 -28.05 21.20 -4.17
C THR A 199 -28.68 20.16 -5.09
N SER A 200 -28.71 18.87 -4.71
CA SER A 200 -29.21 17.79 -5.57
C SER A 200 -30.72 17.65 -5.45
N PRO A 201 -31.46 17.68 -6.60
CA PRO A 201 -32.93 17.64 -6.62
C PRO A 201 -33.53 16.40 -5.96
N TRP A 202 -32.88 15.24 -6.12
CA TRP A 202 -33.36 13.98 -5.55
C TRP A 202 -33.31 13.99 -4.02
N PHE A 203 -32.27 14.61 -3.43
CA PHE A 203 -32.11 14.69 -1.98
C PHE A 203 -33.11 15.68 -1.38
N ILE A 204 -33.33 16.82 -2.04
CA ILE A 204 -34.33 17.82 -1.63
C ILE A 204 -35.71 17.18 -1.60
N ASN A 205 -36.13 16.49 -2.68
CA ASN A 205 -37.41 15.77 -2.77
C ASN A 205 -37.55 14.68 -1.69
N LEU A 206 -36.45 13.99 -1.36
CA LEU A 206 -36.44 13.00 -0.31
C LEU A 206 -36.65 13.62 1.08
N VAL A 207 -35.98 14.72 1.36
CA VAL A 207 -36.09 15.45 2.63
C VAL A 207 -37.50 16.06 2.76
N GLU A 208 -38.07 16.65 1.70
CA GLU A 208 -39.44 17.16 1.68
C GLU A 208 -40.45 16.05 1.96
N LYS A 209 -40.28 14.87 1.33
CA LYS A 209 -41.17 13.73 1.57
C LYS A 209 -41.12 13.21 3.03
N PHE A 210 -39.92 13.25 3.68
CA PHE A 210 -39.82 12.88 5.09
C PHE A 210 -40.25 13.99 6.04
N ASN A 211 -40.20 15.27 5.63
CA ASN A 211 -40.56 16.40 6.46
C ASN A 211 -42.05 16.76 6.32
N SER A 212 -42.70 16.45 5.19
CA SER A 212 -44.14 16.66 4.95
C SER A 212 -45.05 15.83 5.85
N GLY A 213 -44.52 14.90 6.62
CA GLY A 213 -45.22 14.15 7.67
C GLY A 213 -45.20 14.78 9.07
N LYS A 214 -44.67 15.98 9.21
CA LYS A 214 -44.50 16.70 10.50
C LYS A 214 -45.09 18.09 10.55
N LEU A 215 -45.96 18.45 9.60
CA LEU A 215 -46.80 19.68 9.63
C LEU A 215 -48.26 19.31 9.84
#